data_ba79b84ee40185005dd52be0fcc587a3
#
_entry.id   ba79b84ee40185005dd52be0fcc587a3
#
_cell.length_a   1.000
_cell.length_b   1.000
_cell.length_c   1.000
_cell.angle_alpha   90.00
_cell.angle_beta   90.00
_cell.angle_gamma   90.00
#
_symmetry.space_group_name_H-M   'P 1'
#
loop_
_entity.id
_entity.type
_entity.pdbx_description
1 polymer ?
#
loop_
_entity_poly.entity_id
_entity_poly.type
_entity_poly.pdbx_seq_one_letter_code
_entity_poly.pdbx_strand_id
1 'polypeptide(L)'
;MYLDHRTVDGKCNIIVDCHITKGNVHDSVTYIDRMEYIKDKFGFDIKEVAVDSGYDSIDIKKYFEDNNIFGVIGYRRHSHEKSEIKKYNFKYNKEKDYYICPKTRVILPYTGKIDRNGYKYYSDKTNCISCPDIEKCCKAKGYRVILRHISEELTEKSRERRISERGKELYKLRKEKIERSFADSKQNHGYRYAMYKGIEKNQNYMWLICVAQNMKNIKVKRDIQKIPLNY
;
A
#
# COMPACT_ATOMS: atom_id res chain seq x y z
N MET A 1 16.56 -17.18 4.10
CA MET A 1 15.57 -16.64 3.14
C MET A 1 15.92 -15.19 2.86
N TYR A 2 15.78 -14.72 1.61
CA TYR A 2 16.00 -13.34 1.19
C TYR A 2 14.74 -12.80 0.54
N LEU A 3 14.54 -11.47 0.61
CA LEU A 3 13.46 -10.75 -0.06
C LEU A 3 14.03 -9.91 -1.18
N ASP A 4 13.33 -9.84 -2.29
CA ASP A 4 13.65 -9.04 -3.47
C ASP A 4 12.66 -7.86 -3.53
N HIS A 5 13.15 -6.66 -3.23
CA HIS A 5 12.42 -5.41 -3.35
C HIS A 5 12.71 -4.83 -4.74
N ARG A 6 11.72 -4.90 -5.62
CA ARG A 6 11.87 -4.53 -7.03
C ARG A 6 10.99 -3.38 -7.42
N THR A 7 11.58 -2.38 -8.09
CA THR A 7 10.86 -1.25 -8.69
C THR A 7 10.89 -1.37 -10.20
N VAL A 8 9.71 -1.32 -10.81
CA VAL A 8 9.53 -1.45 -12.28
C VAL A 8 8.81 -0.22 -12.80
N ASP A 9 9.33 0.36 -13.87
CA ASP A 9 8.66 1.44 -14.60
C ASP A 9 7.37 0.96 -15.26
N GLY A 10 6.27 1.66 -14.98
CA GLY A 10 4.94 1.30 -15.45
C GLY A 10 4.76 1.40 -16.97
N LYS A 11 5.50 2.30 -17.64
CA LYS A 11 5.39 2.55 -19.08
C LYS A 11 6.18 1.54 -19.90
N CYS A 12 7.44 1.34 -19.54
CA CYS A 12 8.39 0.58 -20.33
C CYS A 12 8.64 -0.83 -19.81
N ASN A 13 8.14 -1.16 -18.63
CA ASN A 13 8.40 -2.42 -17.97
C ASN A 13 9.91 -2.66 -17.71
N ILE A 14 10.66 -1.58 -17.51
CA ILE A 14 12.08 -1.62 -17.17
C ILE A 14 12.22 -1.69 -15.65
N ILE A 15 13.04 -2.62 -15.18
CA ILE A 15 13.40 -2.70 -13.77
C ILE A 15 14.41 -1.59 -13.50
N VAL A 16 14.01 -0.60 -12.73
CA VAL A 16 14.85 0.56 -12.38
C VAL A 16 15.65 0.34 -11.12
N ASP A 17 15.15 -0.52 -10.23
CA ASP A 17 15.86 -0.89 -9.01
C ASP A 17 15.51 -2.31 -8.57
N CYS A 18 16.47 -2.98 -7.95
CA CYS A 18 16.27 -4.20 -7.19
C CYS A 18 17.20 -4.24 -5.99
N HIS A 19 16.65 -4.53 -4.83
CA HIS A 19 17.36 -4.55 -3.56
C HIS A 19 17.04 -5.82 -2.78
N ILE A 20 18.10 -6.53 -2.37
CA ILE A 20 17.96 -7.78 -1.62
C ILE A 20 18.14 -7.54 -0.14
N THR A 21 17.22 -8.02 0.67
CA THR A 21 17.30 -7.98 2.13
C THR A 21 17.21 -9.38 2.74
N LYS A 22 17.52 -9.47 4.04
CA LYS A 22 17.21 -10.68 4.81
C LYS A 22 15.70 -10.84 4.91
N GLY A 23 15.21 -12.09 4.93
CA GLY A 23 13.78 -12.39 4.93
C GLY A 23 13.00 -11.95 6.17
N ASN A 24 13.68 -11.47 7.21
CA ASN A 24 13.06 -10.89 8.42
C ASN A 24 12.96 -9.35 8.39
N VAL A 25 13.43 -8.69 7.32
CA VAL A 25 13.28 -7.25 7.13
C VAL A 25 11.92 -6.99 6.50
N HIS A 26 11.09 -6.17 7.15
CA HIS A 26 9.77 -5.83 6.61
C HIS A 26 9.91 -4.92 5.39
N ASP A 27 9.05 -5.11 4.38
CA ASP A 27 9.12 -4.40 3.09
C ASP A 27 9.12 -2.87 3.22
N SER A 28 8.39 -2.34 4.21
CA SER A 28 8.29 -0.90 4.45
C SER A 28 9.59 -0.24 4.95
N VAL A 29 10.54 -1.03 5.49
CA VAL A 29 11.76 -0.47 6.12
C VAL A 29 12.68 0.14 5.09
N THR A 30 12.88 -0.53 3.96
CA THR A 30 13.84 -0.10 2.93
C THR A 30 13.22 0.81 1.87
N TYR A 31 11.90 0.98 1.88
CA TYR A 31 11.16 1.59 0.78
C TYR A 31 11.58 3.03 0.50
N ILE A 32 11.59 3.88 1.52
CA ILE A 32 11.87 5.32 1.36
C ILE A 32 13.30 5.52 0.86
N ASP A 33 14.28 4.86 1.47
CA ASP A 33 15.69 4.94 1.06
C ASP A 33 15.87 4.51 -0.41
N ARG A 34 15.15 3.48 -0.86
CA ARG A 34 15.21 3.02 -2.26
C ARG A 34 14.56 4.01 -3.21
N MET A 35 13.46 4.63 -2.83
CA MET A 35 12.80 5.67 -3.64
C MET A 35 13.69 6.91 -3.78
N GLU A 36 14.32 7.38 -2.70
CA GLU A 36 15.28 8.48 -2.77
C GLU A 36 16.50 8.11 -3.63
N TYR A 37 17.05 6.91 -3.46
CA TYR A 37 18.12 6.43 -4.31
C TYR A 37 17.78 6.47 -5.81
N ILE A 38 16.55 6.06 -6.18
CA ILE A 38 16.09 6.08 -7.58
C ILE A 38 15.99 7.54 -8.08
N LYS A 39 15.43 8.45 -7.27
CA LYS A 39 15.31 9.87 -7.61
C LYS A 39 16.67 10.50 -7.84
N ASP A 40 17.59 10.30 -6.92
CA ASP A 40 18.93 10.89 -6.97
C ASP A 40 19.75 10.34 -8.15
N LYS A 41 19.68 9.02 -8.37
CA LYS A 41 20.48 8.37 -9.40
C LYS A 41 20.02 8.66 -10.82
N PHE A 42 18.70 8.75 -11.04
CA PHE A 42 18.12 8.86 -12.38
C PHE A 42 17.48 10.23 -12.65
N GLY A 43 17.35 11.09 -11.67
CA GLY A 43 16.66 12.37 -11.81
C GLY A 43 15.16 12.23 -12.09
N PHE A 44 14.53 11.14 -11.66
CA PHE A 44 13.11 10.89 -11.95
C PHE A 44 12.20 11.77 -11.12
N ASP A 45 11.26 12.44 -11.77
CA ASP A 45 10.11 13.08 -11.15
C ASP A 45 8.96 12.07 -11.03
N ILE A 46 8.92 11.37 -9.89
CA ILE A 46 7.98 10.29 -9.64
C ILE A 46 6.62 10.87 -9.24
N LYS A 47 5.62 10.72 -10.10
CA LYS A 47 4.26 11.25 -9.87
C LYS A 47 3.31 10.21 -9.29
N GLU A 48 3.45 8.95 -9.68
CA GLU A 48 2.52 7.88 -9.30
C GLU A 48 3.26 6.62 -8.92
N VAL A 49 2.81 5.97 -7.86
CA VAL A 49 3.39 4.71 -7.39
C VAL A 49 2.28 3.77 -6.92
N ALA A 50 2.40 2.49 -7.23
CA ALA A 50 1.56 1.46 -6.64
C ALA A 50 2.41 0.39 -5.95
N VAL A 51 2.09 0.12 -4.69
CA VAL A 51 2.78 -0.87 -3.86
C VAL A 51 1.78 -1.86 -3.26
N ASP A 52 2.27 -3.01 -2.79
CA ASP A 52 1.38 -3.97 -2.15
C ASP A 52 1.07 -3.61 -0.68
N SER A 53 0.31 -4.47 -0.03
CA SER A 53 -0.10 -4.26 1.35
C SER A 53 1.03 -4.42 2.38
N GLY A 54 2.17 -4.98 2.00
CA GLY A 54 3.37 -5.06 2.84
C GLY A 54 4.00 -3.69 3.10
N TYR A 55 3.74 -2.72 2.22
CA TYR A 55 4.23 -1.33 2.35
C TYR A 55 3.25 -0.41 3.10
N ASP A 56 2.19 -0.94 3.72
CA ASP A 56 1.20 -0.12 4.44
C ASP A 56 1.75 0.35 5.80
N SER A 57 2.48 1.47 5.78
CA SER A 57 2.98 2.18 6.95
C SER A 57 2.64 3.67 6.91
N ILE A 58 2.63 4.31 8.08
CA ILE A 58 2.37 5.76 8.19
C ILE A 58 3.49 6.55 7.52
N ASP A 59 4.74 6.12 7.67
CA ASP A 59 5.91 6.82 7.11
C ASP A 59 5.86 6.85 5.59
N ILE A 60 5.47 5.75 4.94
CA ILE A 60 5.30 5.70 3.48
C ILE A 60 4.14 6.58 3.03
N LYS A 61 3.01 6.58 3.74
CA LYS A 61 1.88 7.47 3.44
C LYS A 61 2.29 8.93 3.54
N LYS A 62 3.03 9.28 4.60
CA LYS A 62 3.57 10.62 4.80
C LYS A 62 4.56 10.99 3.68
N TYR A 63 5.47 10.09 3.34
CA TYR A 63 6.41 10.29 2.23
C TYR A 63 5.71 10.61 0.92
N PHE A 64 4.60 9.94 0.60
CA PHE A 64 3.80 10.23 -0.59
C PHE A 64 3.18 11.63 -0.56
N GLU A 65 2.67 12.07 0.60
CA GLU A 65 2.11 13.43 0.74
C GLU A 65 3.21 14.50 0.61
N ASP A 66 4.31 14.34 1.33
CA ASP A 66 5.41 15.31 1.38
C ASP A 66 6.09 15.49 0.00
N ASN A 67 6.08 14.47 -0.84
CA ASN A 67 6.63 14.49 -2.20
C ASN A 67 5.59 14.67 -3.31
N ASN A 68 4.33 14.94 -3.00
CA ASN A 68 3.22 15.05 -3.97
C ASN A 68 3.08 13.83 -4.87
N ILE A 69 3.32 12.63 -4.35
CA ILE A 69 3.21 11.37 -5.08
C ILE A 69 1.79 10.81 -4.93
N PHE A 70 1.14 10.48 -6.03
CA PHE A 70 -0.11 9.72 -6.01
C PHE A 70 0.18 8.25 -5.68
N GLY A 71 0.30 7.95 -4.38
CA GLY A 71 0.63 6.62 -3.87
C GLY A 71 -0.61 5.75 -3.67
N VAL A 72 -0.62 4.56 -4.25
CA VAL A 72 -1.66 3.55 -4.09
C VAL A 72 -1.09 2.35 -3.36
N ILE A 73 -1.58 2.09 -2.15
CA ILE A 73 -1.16 0.96 -1.31
C ILE A 73 -2.24 -0.11 -1.33
N GLY A 74 -1.85 -1.36 -1.53
CA GLY A 74 -2.74 -2.51 -1.50
C GLY A 74 -3.51 -2.64 -0.19
N TYR A 75 -4.72 -3.19 -0.26
CA TYR A 75 -5.53 -3.39 0.94
C TYR A 75 -4.99 -4.52 1.80
N ARG A 76 -4.72 -4.21 3.08
CA ARG A 76 -4.44 -5.21 4.10
C ARG A 76 -5.69 -5.44 4.96
N ARG A 77 -6.14 -6.67 5.00
CA ARG A 77 -7.25 -7.04 5.89
C ARG A 77 -6.76 -7.05 7.34
N HIS A 78 -7.26 -6.15 8.17
CA HIS A 78 -7.00 -6.18 9.60
C HIS A 78 -7.95 -7.17 10.27
N SER A 79 -7.42 -8.25 10.84
CA SER A 79 -8.18 -9.35 11.44
C SER A 79 -8.85 -9.00 12.77
N HIS A 80 -8.51 -7.85 13.38
CA HIS A 80 -8.89 -7.54 14.74
C HIS A 80 -10.23 -6.81 14.91
N GLU A 81 -10.84 -6.32 13.84
CA GLU A 81 -12.13 -5.65 13.96
C GLU A 81 -13.28 -6.66 13.92
N LYS A 82 -13.74 -7.06 15.14
CA LYS A 82 -14.80 -8.06 15.32
C LYS A 82 -16.19 -7.57 14.91
N SER A 83 -16.37 -6.27 14.69
CA SER A 83 -17.64 -5.66 14.27
C SER A 83 -17.86 -5.80 12.77
N GLU A 84 -19.08 -6.08 12.35
CA GLU A 84 -19.48 -6.07 10.94
C GLU A 84 -19.59 -4.64 10.40
N ILE A 85 -20.01 -3.70 11.26
CA ILE A 85 -20.05 -2.27 10.93
C ILE A 85 -18.66 -1.70 11.19
N LYS A 86 -17.89 -1.51 10.13
CA LYS A 86 -16.50 -1.06 10.21
C LYS A 86 -16.39 0.43 10.53
N LYS A 87 -15.22 0.85 11.05
CA LYS A 87 -14.92 2.25 11.40
C LYS A 87 -15.19 3.20 10.23
N TYR A 88 -14.81 2.86 9.03
CA TYR A 88 -14.97 3.70 7.84
C TYR A 88 -16.44 3.93 7.42
N ASN A 89 -17.39 3.20 7.98
CA ASN A 89 -18.81 3.47 7.78
C ASN A 89 -19.30 4.68 8.63
N PHE A 90 -18.55 5.02 9.68
CA PHE A 90 -18.85 6.17 10.52
C PHE A 90 -18.28 7.44 9.88
N LYS A 91 -19.09 8.44 9.67
CA LYS A 91 -18.65 9.71 9.10
C LYS A 91 -18.02 10.59 10.17
N TYR A 92 -16.77 11.01 9.96
CA TYR A 92 -16.07 11.92 10.84
C TYR A 92 -16.38 13.38 10.47
N ASN A 93 -16.72 14.19 11.48
CA ASN A 93 -16.84 15.64 11.35
C ASN A 93 -15.57 16.27 11.93
N LYS A 94 -14.74 16.85 11.07
CA LYS A 94 -13.44 17.42 11.45
C LYS A 94 -13.58 18.73 12.23
N GLU A 95 -14.60 19.55 11.93
CA GLU A 95 -14.77 20.86 12.56
C GLU A 95 -15.20 20.73 14.03
N LYS A 96 -16.06 19.76 14.32
CA LYS A 96 -16.64 19.55 15.64
C LYS A 96 -16.08 18.33 16.37
N ASP A 97 -15.10 17.65 15.79
CA ASP A 97 -14.36 16.52 16.35
C ASP A 97 -15.26 15.40 16.91
N TYR A 98 -16.13 14.84 16.06
CA TYR A 98 -16.97 13.70 16.42
C TYR A 98 -17.22 12.77 15.22
N TYR A 99 -17.64 11.54 15.52
CA TYR A 99 -18.16 10.61 14.53
C TYR A 99 -19.68 10.56 14.52
N ILE A 100 -20.26 10.28 13.37
CA ILE A 100 -21.72 10.08 13.18
C ILE A 100 -21.96 8.61 12.86
N CYS A 101 -22.87 7.99 13.61
CA CYS A 101 -23.29 6.62 13.37
C CYS A 101 -24.00 6.50 12.00
N PRO A 102 -23.66 5.53 11.15
CA PRO A 102 -24.29 5.36 9.83
C PRO A 102 -25.76 4.93 9.91
N LYS A 103 -26.18 4.33 11.02
CA LYS A 103 -27.52 3.78 11.22
C LYS A 103 -28.45 4.73 11.96
N THR A 104 -28.11 5.06 13.18
CA THR A 104 -28.95 5.87 14.08
C THR A 104 -28.69 7.37 14.00
N ARG A 105 -27.67 7.80 13.24
CA ARG A 105 -27.21 9.19 13.16
C ARG A 105 -26.74 9.81 14.48
N VAL A 106 -26.61 9.00 15.51
CA VAL A 106 -26.10 9.44 16.82
C VAL A 106 -24.65 9.88 16.71
N ILE A 107 -24.32 10.90 17.50
CA ILE A 107 -22.97 11.47 17.59
C ILE A 107 -22.14 10.65 18.58
N LEU A 108 -20.90 10.34 18.19
CA LEU A 108 -19.87 9.77 19.04
C LEU A 108 -18.83 10.88 19.30
N PRO A 109 -18.91 11.61 20.43
CA PRO A 109 -17.95 12.66 20.72
C PRO A 109 -16.59 12.11 21.14
N TYR A 110 -15.57 12.96 21.03
CA TYR A 110 -14.29 12.71 21.67
C TYR A 110 -14.43 12.82 23.20
N THR A 111 -13.88 11.85 23.91
CA THR A 111 -14.07 11.75 25.37
C THR A 111 -12.85 12.19 26.18
N GLY A 112 -11.86 12.84 25.55
CA GLY A 112 -10.61 13.22 26.23
C GLY A 112 -9.66 12.06 26.49
N LYS A 113 -10.03 10.81 26.13
CA LYS A 113 -9.21 9.63 26.37
C LYS A 113 -8.33 9.32 25.18
N ILE A 114 -7.04 9.20 25.44
CA ILE A 114 -6.02 8.78 24.47
C ILE A 114 -5.63 7.35 24.81
N ASP A 115 -5.45 6.51 23.78
CA ASP A 115 -4.92 5.15 23.90
C ASP A 115 -3.80 4.96 22.90
N ARG A 116 -2.59 4.74 23.41
CA ARG A 116 -1.37 4.65 22.60
C ARG A 116 -1.23 5.87 21.67
N ASN A 117 -1.50 5.68 20.38
CA ASN A 117 -1.35 6.72 19.35
C ASN A 117 -2.70 7.18 18.78
N GLY A 118 -3.77 7.14 19.55
CA GLY A 118 -5.10 7.49 19.02
C GLY A 118 -6.07 8.04 20.05
N TYR A 119 -7.05 8.77 19.51
CA TYR A 119 -8.14 9.39 20.25
C TYR A 119 -9.35 8.45 20.29
N LYS A 120 -10.02 8.32 21.46
CA LYS A 120 -11.20 7.47 21.64
C LYS A 120 -12.49 8.27 21.57
N TYR A 121 -13.40 7.78 20.74
CA TYR A 121 -14.76 8.30 20.57
C TYR A 121 -15.76 7.24 21.01
N TYR A 122 -16.75 7.62 21.79
CA TYR A 122 -17.73 6.70 22.36
C TYR A 122 -19.14 7.11 21.96
N SER A 123 -19.97 6.12 21.63
CA SER A 123 -21.42 6.34 21.57
C SER A 123 -22.04 6.29 22.97
N ASP A 124 -23.17 6.97 23.16
CA ASP A 124 -23.98 6.77 24.34
C ASP A 124 -24.61 5.37 24.33
N LYS A 125 -24.63 4.72 25.51
CA LYS A 125 -25.24 3.39 25.68
C LYS A 125 -26.74 3.40 25.39
N THR A 126 -27.45 4.41 25.85
CA THR A 126 -28.91 4.53 25.68
C THR A 126 -29.30 4.49 24.21
N ASN A 127 -28.53 5.16 23.35
CA ASN A 127 -28.73 5.24 21.92
C ASN A 127 -28.36 3.92 21.17
N CYS A 128 -27.48 3.13 21.74
CA CYS A 128 -27.06 1.87 21.12
C CYS A 128 -27.93 0.68 21.53
N ILE A 129 -28.48 0.67 22.74
CA ILE A 129 -29.31 -0.43 23.25
C ILE A 129 -30.58 -0.61 22.41
N SER A 130 -31.19 0.48 21.96
CA SER A 130 -32.37 0.44 21.10
C SER A 130 -32.06 0.25 19.61
N CYS A 131 -30.79 0.09 19.23
CA CYS A 131 -30.40 -0.06 17.83
C CYS A 131 -30.59 -1.49 17.34
N PRO A 132 -31.29 -1.72 16.20
CA PRO A 132 -31.50 -3.07 15.67
C PRO A 132 -30.20 -3.76 15.21
N ASP A 133 -29.15 -2.99 14.92
CA ASP A 133 -27.84 -3.48 14.50
C ASP A 133 -26.83 -3.62 15.66
N ILE A 134 -27.27 -3.60 16.92
CA ILE A 134 -26.37 -3.63 18.09
C ILE A 134 -25.44 -4.86 18.09
N GLU A 135 -25.95 -6.02 17.78
CA GLU A 135 -25.18 -7.27 17.72
C GLU A 135 -24.08 -7.23 16.65
N LYS A 136 -24.34 -6.60 15.51
CA LYS A 136 -23.38 -6.44 14.42
C LYS A 136 -22.33 -5.36 14.71
N CYS A 137 -22.67 -4.39 15.56
CA CYS A 137 -21.85 -3.21 15.84
C CYS A 137 -21.08 -3.29 17.14
N CYS A 138 -21.79 -3.41 18.27
CA CYS A 138 -21.25 -3.25 19.63
C CYS A 138 -21.18 -4.56 20.42
N LYS A 139 -21.98 -5.57 20.01
CA LYS A 139 -22.16 -6.82 20.74
C LYS A 139 -22.52 -6.57 22.22
N ALA A 140 -22.03 -7.41 23.12
CA ALA A 140 -22.31 -7.35 24.55
C ALA A 140 -21.90 -6.03 25.27
N LYS A 141 -21.12 -5.16 24.65
CA LYS A 141 -20.68 -3.90 25.29
C LYS A 141 -21.79 -2.85 25.38
N GLY A 142 -22.79 -2.92 24.52
CA GLY A 142 -23.89 -1.96 24.49
C GLY A 142 -23.52 -0.54 24.04
N TYR A 143 -22.29 -0.30 23.60
CA TYR A 143 -21.82 0.99 23.05
C TYR A 143 -20.67 0.77 22.06
N ARG A 144 -20.56 1.67 21.10
CA ARG A 144 -19.47 1.66 20.11
C ARG A 144 -18.29 2.51 20.58
N VAL A 145 -17.08 1.96 20.39
CA VAL A 145 -15.82 2.69 20.55
C VAL A 145 -15.13 2.78 19.21
N ILE A 146 -14.71 3.98 18.84
CA ILE A 146 -13.87 4.23 17.66
C ILE A 146 -12.54 4.78 18.15
N LEU A 147 -11.46 4.14 17.72
CA LEU A 147 -10.11 4.64 17.90
C LEU A 147 -9.68 5.37 16.63
N ARG A 148 -9.43 6.69 16.73
CA ARG A 148 -8.88 7.50 15.65
C ARG A 148 -7.39 7.69 15.87
N HIS A 149 -6.57 7.15 14.97
CA HIS A 149 -5.12 7.34 15.03
C HIS A 149 -4.76 8.80 14.80
N ILE A 150 -3.64 9.29 15.38
CA ILE A 150 -3.16 10.67 15.17
C ILE A 150 -2.97 10.96 13.67
N SER A 151 -2.43 9.99 12.92
CA SER A 151 -2.23 10.08 11.47
C SER A 151 -3.38 9.48 10.66
N GLU A 152 -4.62 9.50 11.17
CA GLU A 152 -5.77 8.90 10.48
C GLU A 152 -6.05 9.54 9.14
N GLU A 153 -5.82 10.85 9.01
CA GLU A 153 -6.01 11.58 7.74
C GLU A 153 -5.17 10.99 6.60
N LEU A 154 -3.93 10.59 6.88
CA LEU A 154 -3.08 9.92 5.89
C LEU A 154 -3.66 8.57 5.46
N THR A 155 -4.27 7.85 6.42
CA THR A 155 -4.92 6.56 6.14
C THR A 155 -6.21 6.73 5.34
N GLU A 156 -7.00 7.76 5.65
CA GLU A 156 -8.22 8.12 4.91
C GLU A 156 -7.88 8.50 3.47
N LYS A 157 -6.92 9.40 3.25
CA LYS A 157 -6.43 9.78 1.91
C LYS A 157 -5.88 8.59 1.12
N SER A 158 -5.07 7.73 1.75
CA SER A 158 -4.55 6.52 1.12
C SER A 158 -5.68 5.58 0.69
N ARG A 159 -6.73 5.44 1.51
CA ARG A 159 -7.92 4.67 1.18
C ARG A 159 -8.69 5.28 0.00
N GLU A 160 -8.92 6.59 0.00
CA GLU A 160 -9.60 7.31 -1.08
C GLU A 160 -8.87 7.12 -2.41
N ARG A 161 -7.55 7.30 -2.43
CA ARG A 161 -6.73 7.04 -3.62
C ARG A 161 -6.90 5.59 -4.11
N ARG A 162 -6.84 4.63 -3.20
CA ARG A 162 -6.96 3.20 -3.56
C ARG A 162 -8.32 2.82 -4.16
N ILE A 163 -9.43 3.43 -3.69
CA ILE A 163 -10.78 3.13 -4.20
C ILE A 163 -11.16 3.95 -5.43
N SER A 164 -10.43 5.03 -5.75
CA SER A 164 -10.64 5.84 -6.94
C SER A 164 -10.44 5.02 -8.23
N GLU A 165 -11.00 5.45 -9.33
CA GLU A 165 -10.80 4.79 -10.63
C GLU A 165 -9.33 4.76 -11.00
N ARG A 166 -8.63 5.90 -10.91
CA ARG A 166 -7.19 5.98 -11.17
C ARG A 166 -6.38 5.03 -10.27
N GLY A 167 -6.74 4.95 -9.00
CA GLY A 167 -6.08 4.04 -8.07
C GLY A 167 -6.26 2.57 -8.42
N LYS A 168 -7.44 2.17 -8.86
CA LYS A 168 -7.72 0.81 -9.33
C LYS A 168 -6.94 0.46 -10.59
N GLU A 169 -6.88 1.38 -11.56
CA GLU A 169 -6.08 1.23 -12.78
C GLU A 169 -4.60 1.05 -12.46
N LEU A 170 -4.04 1.94 -11.64
CA LEU A 170 -2.64 1.90 -11.26
C LEU A 170 -2.29 0.62 -10.50
N TYR A 171 -3.18 0.15 -9.61
CA TYR A 171 -2.98 -1.10 -8.88
C TYR A 171 -3.07 -2.33 -9.79
N LYS A 172 -3.95 -2.31 -10.80
CA LYS A 172 -4.02 -3.35 -11.85
C LYS A 172 -2.72 -3.39 -12.67
N LEU A 173 -2.25 -2.21 -13.07
CA LEU A 173 -0.98 -2.08 -13.80
C LEU A 173 0.20 -2.64 -12.98
N ARG A 174 0.27 -2.33 -11.68
CA ARG A 174 1.28 -2.90 -10.78
C ARG A 174 1.29 -4.43 -10.83
N LYS A 175 0.12 -5.06 -10.65
CA LYS A 175 0.02 -6.53 -10.68
C LYS A 175 0.58 -7.07 -12.00
N GLU A 176 0.15 -6.52 -13.11
CA GLU A 176 0.62 -6.94 -14.43
C GLU A 176 2.13 -6.82 -14.59
N LYS A 177 2.73 -5.71 -14.16
CA LYS A 177 4.17 -5.43 -14.37
C LYS A 177 5.06 -6.19 -13.39
N ILE A 178 4.78 -6.09 -12.11
CA ILE A 178 5.60 -6.70 -11.05
C ILE A 178 5.49 -8.22 -11.06
N GLU A 179 4.27 -8.76 -11.12
CA GLU A 179 4.08 -10.21 -11.14
C GLU A 179 4.73 -10.84 -12.38
N ARG A 180 4.62 -10.19 -13.54
CA ARG A 180 5.30 -10.62 -14.76
C ARG A 180 6.82 -10.62 -14.62
N SER A 181 7.39 -9.56 -14.01
CA SER A 181 8.84 -9.48 -13.77
C SER A 181 9.33 -10.60 -12.85
N PHE A 182 8.60 -10.90 -11.77
CA PHE A 182 8.93 -12.02 -10.89
C PHE A 182 8.72 -13.38 -11.57
N ALA A 183 7.67 -13.55 -12.35
CA ALA A 183 7.42 -14.77 -13.10
C ALA A 183 8.56 -15.04 -14.10
N ASP A 184 8.99 -14.03 -14.84
CA ASP A 184 10.12 -14.13 -15.79
C ASP A 184 11.42 -14.52 -15.07
N SER A 185 11.72 -13.93 -13.89
CA SER A 185 12.88 -14.34 -13.08
C SER A 185 12.84 -15.82 -12.71
N LYS A 186 11.66 -16.31 -12.29
CA LYS A 186 11.48 -17.69 -11.83
C LYS A 186 11.49 -18.71 -12.97
N GLN A 187 10.90 -18.37 -14.10
CA GLN A 187 10.70 -19.30 -15.22
C GLN A 187 11.89 -19.33 -16.15
N ASN A 188 12.49 -18.17 -16.46
CA ASN A 188 13.49 -18.04 -17.52
C ASN A 188 14.91 -17.80 -16.97
N HIS A 189 15.06 -17.41 -15.70
CA HIS A 189 16.36 -17.09 -15.12
C HIS A 189 16.70 -17.92 -13.86
N GLY A 190 15.95 -19.00 -13.60
CA GLY A 190 16.24 -19.95 -12.51
C GLY A 190 16.09 -19.39 -11.09
N TYR A 191 15.51 -18.19 -10.90
CA TYR A 191 15.41 -17.53 -9.60
C TYR A 191 14.20 -18.00 -8.80
N ARG A 192 14.07 -19.31 -8.61
CA ARG A 192 13.07 -19.88 -7.70
C ARG A 192 13.56 -19.94 -6.25
N TYR A 193 14.88 -20.09 -6.09
CA TYR A 193 15.56 -20.22 -4.81
C TYR A 193 16.81 -19.35 -4.81
N ALA A 194 17.24 -18.91 -3.62
CA ALA A 194 18.53 -18.24 -3.48
C ALA A 194 19.66 -19.24 -3.77
N MET A 195 20.44 -18.96 -4.78
CA MET A 195 21.54 -19.84 -5.24
C MET A 195 22.79 -19.71 -4.37
N TYR A 196 22.96 -18.58 -3.68
CA TYR A 196 24.19 -18.25 -2.97
C TYR A 196 23.94 -17.95 -1.48
N LYS A 197 24.97 -18.16 -0.68
CA LYS A 197 24.99 -17.72 0.73
C LYS A 197 25.47 -16.26 0.79
N GLY A 198 24.81 -15.43 1.60
CA GLY A 198 25.13 -14.02 1.79
C GLY A 198 24.32 -13.08 0.91
N ILE A 199 24.13 -11.86 1.41
CA ILE A 199 23.30 -10.82 0.72
C ILE A 199 24.00 -10.37 -0.55
N GLU A 200 25.28 -10.04 -0.48
CA GLU A 200 26.07 -9.49 -1.58
C GLU A 200 26.02 -10.38 -2.84
N LYS A 201 26.27 -11.67 -2.70
CA LYS A 201 26.24 -12.60 -3.83
C LYS A 201 24.85 -12.73 -4.45
N ASN A 202 23.79 -12.74 -3.62
CA ASN A 202 22.42 -12.77 -4.10
C ASN A 202 22.01 -11.44 -4.74
N GLN A 203 22.50 -10.30 -4.22
CA GLN A 203 22.30 -8.99 -4.85
C GLN A 203 22.94 -8.92 -6.24
N ASN A 204 24.19 -9.35 -6.37
CA ASN A 204 24.91 -9.38 -7.67
C ASN A 204 24.19 -10.29 -8.67
N TYR A 205 23.77 -11.46 -8.23
CA TYR A 205 23.01 -12.39 -9.08
C TYR A 205 21.68 -11.78 -9.54
N MET A 206 20.96 -11.11 -8.63
CA MET A 206 19.72 -10.43 -9.00
C MET A 206 19.95 -9.29 -9.99
N TRP A 207 21.01 -8.51 -9.86
CA TRP A 207 21.33 -7.46 -10.84
C TRP A 207 21.54 -8.04 -12.24
N LEU A 208 22.23 -9.15 -12.36
CA LEU A 208 22.40 -9.84 -13.66
C LEU A 208 21.07 -10.27 -14.27
N ILE A 209 20.16 -10.82 -13.46
CA ILE A 209 18.81 -11.18 -13.89
C ILE A 209 18.03 -9.94 -14.35
N CYS A 210 18.07 -8.85 -13.59
CA CYS A 210 17.39 -7.60 -13.93
C CYS A 210 17.93 -7.01 -15.24
N VAL A 211 19.25 -7.06 -15.46
CA VAL A 211 19.87 -6.62 -16.73
C VAL A 211 19.38 -7.48 -17.89
N ALA A 212 19.38 -8.80 -17.76
CA ALA A 212 18.90 -9.71 -18.80
C ALA A 212 17.42 -9.47 -19.17
N GLN A 213 16.55 -9.26 -18.16
CA GLN A 213 15.16 -8.90 -18.38
C GLN A 213 15.00 -7.54 -19.07
N ASN A 214 15.76 -6.53 -18.64
CA ASN A 214 15.73 -5.21 -19.26
C ASN A 214 16.16 -5.24 -20.72
N MET A 215 17.23 -5.97 -21.04
CA MET A 215 17.67 -6.16 -22.44
C MET A 215 16.58 -6.78 -23.31
N LYS A 216 15.90 -7.81 -22.80
CA LYS A 216 14.76 -8.44 -23.47
C LYS A 216 13.60 -7.45 -23.70
N ASN A 217 13.24 -6.67 -22.66
CA ASN A 217 12.15 -5.70 -22.74
C ASN A 217 12.45 -4.55 -23.72
N ILE A 218 13.70 -4.09 -23.76
CA ILE A 218 14.15 -3.07 -24.72
C ILE A 218 14.09 -3.59 -26.15
N LYS A 219 14.55 -4.83 -26.39
CA LYS A 219 14.50 -5.46 -27.72
C LYS A 219 13.05 -5.54 -28.23
N VAL A 220 12.15 -6.09 -27.43
CA VAL A 220 10.73 -6.22 -27.81
C VAL A 220 10.13 -4.87 -28.17
N LYS A 221 10.42 -3.79 -27.42
CA LYS A 221 9.95 -2.45 -27.74
C LYS A 221 10.49 -1.91 -29.05
N ARG A 222 11.78 -2.08 -29.30
CA ARG A 222 12.41 -1.65 -30.57
C ARG A 222 11.78 -2.36 -31.76
N ASP A 223 11.48 -3.65 -31.61
CA ASP A 223 10.87 -4.44 -32.68
C ASP A 223 9.41 -3.98 -32.94
N ILE A 224 8.63 -3.68 -31.90
CA ILE A 224 7.27 -3.13 -32.03
C ILE A 224 7.28 -1.75 -32.73
N GLN A 225 8.23 -0.88 -32.41
CA GLN A 225 8.35 0.43 -33.05
C GLN A 225 8.78 0.39 -34.53
N LYS A 226 9.36 -0.71 -34.96
CA LYS A 226 9.79 -0.94 -36.37
C LYS A 226 8.71 -1.58 -37.22
N ILE A 227 7.61 -2.07 -36.64
CA ILE A 227 6.48 -2.61 -37.39
C ILE A 227 5.73 -1.41 -37.98
N PRO A 228 5.71 -1.22 -39.33
CA PRO A 228 4.89 -0.17 -39.94
C PRO A 228 3.44 -0.46 -39.63
N LEU A 229 2.73 0.55 -39.12
CA LEU A 229 1.27 0.50 -39.02
C LEU A 229 0.71 0.49 -40.45
N ASN A 230 0.46 -0.69 -40.99
CA ASN A 230 -0.32 -0.83 -42.21
C ASN A 230 -1.77 -0.47 -41.85
N TYR A 231 -2.19 0.73 -42.22
CA TYR A 231 -3.59 1.16 -42.26
C TYR A 231 -4.30 0.52 -43.45
#